data_8fab7e8b83ea576e02d53f73d9218889
#
_entry.id   8fab7e8b83ea576e02d53f73d9218889
#
_cell.length_a   1.000
_cell.length_b   1.000
_cell.length_c   1.000
_cell.angle_alpha   90.00
_cell.angle_beta   90.00
_cell.angle_gamma   90.00
#
_symmetry.space_group_name_H-M   'P 1'
#
loop_
_entity.id
_entity.type
_entity.pdbx_description
1 polymer ?
#
loop_
_entity_poly.entity_id
_entity_poly.type
_entity_poly.pdbx_seq_one_letter_code
_entity_poly.pdbx_strand_id
1 'polypeptide(L)'
;GGQSNPTFFVTFDDRRLVLRKKPAGDVLPSAPAGDREFRVMKALADTALPVPPVVLFHAGGDVIGTPFYLMERVEGRVFTDNSLPGMAPAERRAIYLAMADTLAVLHAVDWRAAGLADFGRPGGYFHRQLRRWQQQWELSRTGENAAIDELLAWLPKHVPQDEETTLTHGDFKLNNLLFHPTQPHVVAVLDWELSTLGHPLADVAFNTVTWRTLPQEFGGIRGLDLAALGIPDEQEYLAHYYRRSGRTDPGQQATPFHWAFALMRWAVIFEGIAARAARGNAVAEDAAEVGALGVALARRGLEAISA
;
A
#
# COMPACT_ATOMS: atom_id res chain seq x y z
N GLY A 1 -9.89 -11.16 -5.73
CA GLY A 1 -10.67 -9.96 -5.57
C GLY A 1 -10.41 -9.34 -4.23
N GLY A 2 -10.14 -8.03 -4.16
CA GLY A 2 -9.92 -7.32 -2.90
C GLY A 2 -11.15 -7.41 -1.98
N GLN A 3 -10.92 -7.46 -0.69
CA GLN A 3 -11.99 -7.60 0.31
C GLN A 3 -12.79 -6.29 0.53
N SER A 4 -12.28 -5.13 0.06
CA SER A 4 -12.84 -3.82 0.40
C SER A 4 -13.92 -3.35 -0.59
N ASN A 5 -13.67 -3.37 -1.89
CA ASN A 5 -14.60 -2.88 -2.91
C ASN A 5 -14.85 -3.93 -4.00
N PRO A 6 -16.08 -4.47 -4.15
CA PRO A 6 -16.40 -5.41 -5.22
C PRO A 6 -16.04 -4.84 -6.60
N THR A 7 -15.30 -5.63 -7.37
CA THR A 7 -14.77 -5.26 -8.70
C THR A 7 -15.34 -6.21 -9.75
N PHE A 8 -15.88 -5.67 -10.82
CA PHE A 8 -16.51 -6.41 -11.92
C PHE A 8 -15.93 -5.99 -13.25
N PHE A 9 -15.68 -6.95 -14.13
CA PHE A 9 -15.39 -6.66 -15.53
C PHE A 9 -16.71 -6.48 -16.30
N VAL A 10 -16.82 -5.38 -17.04
CA VAL A 10 -18.00 -5.01 -17.79
C VAL A 10 -17.60 -4.75 -19.24
N THR A 11 -18.36 -5.30 -20.18
CA THR A 11 -18.21 -4.97 -21.59
C THR A 11 -19.44 -4.18 -22.02
N PHE A 12 -19.24 -3.01 -22.60
CA PHE A 12 -20.28 -2.17 -23.16
C PHE A 12 -19.91 -1.81 -24.60
N ASP A 13 -20.66 -2.30 -25.54
CA ASP A 13 -20.32 -2.31 -26.95
C ASP A 13 -18.92 -2.96 -27.16
N ASP A 14 -17.96 -2.23 -27.70
CA ASP A 14 -16.58 -2.63 -27.91
C ASP A 14 -15.62 -2.24 -26.78
N ARG A 15 -16.13 -1.50 -25.77
CA ARG A 15 -15.32 -1.03 -24.62
C ARG A 15 -15.26 -2.05 -23.51
N ARG A 16 -14.04 -2.31 -23.02
CA ARG A 16 -13.78 -3.15 -21.87
C ARG A 16 -13.55 -2.26 -20.65
N LEU A 17 -14.42 -2.36 -19.66
CA LEU A 17 -14.42 -1.51 -18.47
C LEU A 17 -14.28 -2.34 -17.19
N VAL A 18 -13.86 -1.67 -16.13
CA VAL A 18 -13.88 -2.18 -14.77
C VAL A 18 -14.85 -1.31 -13.96
N LEU A 19 -15.83 -1.96 -13.35
CA LEU A 19 -16.76 -1.35 -12.41
C LEU A 19 -16.29 -1.67 -10.99
N ARG A 20 -16.07 -0.63 -10.17
CA ARG A 20 -15.88 -0.76 -8.72
C ARG A 20 -17.04 -0.10 -8.00
N LYS A 21 -17.62 -0.81 -7.03
CA LYS A 21 -18.75 -0.31 -6.25
C LYS A 21 -18.48 -0.44 -4.75
N LYS A 22 -19.19 0.36 -3.96
CA LYS A 22 -19.18 0.23 -2.51
C LYS A 22 -19.80 -1.13 -2.11
N PRO A 23 -19.27 -1.84 -1.09
CA PRO A 23 -19.92 -3.03 -0.54
C PRO A 23 -21.35 -2.71 -0.08
N ALA A 24 -22.26 -3.68 -0.19
CA ALA A 24 -23.60 -3.56 0.39
C ALA A 24 -23.49 -3.68 1.92
N GLY A 25 -24.19 -2.81 2.65
CA GLY A 25 -24.26 -2.81 4.13
C GLY A 25 -23.93 -1.45 4.73
N ASP A 26 -24.24 -1.28 6.02
CA ASP A 26 -23.91 -0.07 6.78
C ASP A 26 -22.40 0.03 7.01
N VAL A 27 -21.74 0.77 6.13
CA VAL A 27 -20.36 1.19 6.31
C VAL A 27 -20.38 2.51 7.06
N LEU A 28 -19.61 2.61 8.15
CA LEU A 28 -19.44 3.84 8.93
C LEU A 28 -19.34 5.08 8.02
N PRO A 29 -19.88 6.25 8.42
CA PRO A 29 -19.99 7.45 7.60
C PRO A 29 -18.64 8.17 7.39
N SER A 30 -17.65 7.46 6.88
CA SER A 30 -16.48 8.07 6.25
C SER A 30 -16.77 8.22 4.76
N ALA A 31 -16.27 9.28 4.12
CA ALA A 31 -16.48 9.56 2.70
C ALA A 31 -16.36 8.29 1.84
N PRO A 32 -17.21 8.09 0.81
CA PRO A 32 -17.19 6.87 0.00
C PRO A 32 -15.80 6.63 -0.55
N ALA A 33 -15.18 5.52 -0.23
CA ALA A 33 -13.83 5.18 -0.68
C ALA A 33 -13.68 5.29 -2.21
N GLY A 34 -14.73 4.91 -2.95
CA GLY A 34 -14.77 4.99 -4.40
C GLY A 34 -14.69 6.42 -4.98
N ASP A 35 -15.24 7.43 -4.30
CA ASP A 35 -15.09 8.83 -4.71
C ASP A 35 -13.61 9.27 -4.62
N ARG A 36 -12.92 8.91 -3.54
CA ARG A 36 -11.51 9.24 -3.37
C ARG A 36 -10.62 8.55 -4.40
N GLU A 37 -10.85 7.26 -4.66
CA GLU A 37 -10.12 6.51 -5.68
C GLU A 37 -10.33 7.13 -7.07
N PHE A 38 -11.59 7.39 -7.46
CA PHE A 38 -11.91 8.03 -8.72
C PHE A 38 -11.24 9.40 -8.84
N ARG A 39 -11.31 10.22 -7.78
CA ARG A 39 -10.75 11.57 -7.77
C ARG A 39 -9.24 11.57 -7.95
N VAL A 40 -8.51 10.71 -7.24
CA VAL A 40 -7.05 10.66 -7.36
C VAL A 40 -6.62 10.15 -8.74
N MET A 41 -7.23 9.10 -9.28
CA MET A 41 -6.91 8.61 -10.62
C MET A 41 -7.22 9.66 -11.69
N LYS A 42 -8.34 10.38 -11.57
CA LYS A 42 -8.68 11.49 -12.46
C LYS A 42 -7.63 12.60 -12.43
N ALA A 43 -7.16 12.96 -11.24
CA ALA A 43 -6.15 13.99 -11.06
C ALA A 43 -4.78 13.58 -11.60
N LEU A 44 -4.49 12.28 -11.63
CA LEU A 44 -3.22 11.73 -12.11
C LEU A 44 -3.20 11.44 -13.63
N ALA A 45 -4.33 11.54 -14.31
CA ALA A 45 -4.47 11.17 -15.72
C ALA A 45 -3.51 11.90 -16.66
N ASP A 46 -3.19 13.17 -16.36
CA ASP A 46 -2.29 14.01 -17.15
C ASP A 46 -0.86 14.08 -16.58
N THR A 47 -0.52 13.16 -15.66
CA THR A 47 0.82 13.07 -15.07
C THR A 47 1.64 11.94 -15.69
N ALA A 48 2.92 11.85 -15.34
CA ALA A 48 3.78 10.74 -15.76
C ALA A 48 3.47 9.41 -15.05
N LEU A 49 2.64 9.43 -13.99
CA LEU A 49 2.28 8.22 -13.26
C LEU A 49 1.20 7.44 -14.01
N PRO A 50 1.43 6.16 -14.36
CA PRO A 50 0.42 5.37 -15.06
C PRO A 50 -0.73 5.00 -14.10
N VAL A 51 -1.95 5.38 -14.45
CA VAL A 51 -3.19 5.02 -13.76
C VAL A 51 -4.24 4.58 -14.77
N PRO A 52 -5.21 3.71 -14.39
CA PRO A 52 -6.31 3.40 -15.28
C PRO A 52 -7.11 4.66 -15.63
N PRO A 53 -7.41 4.93 -16.92
CA PRO A 53 -8.26 6.05 -17.30
C PRO A 53 -9.67 5.89 -16.69
N VAL A 54 -10.09 6.86 -15.89
CA VAL A 54 -11.43 6.84 -15.30
C VAL A 54 -12.47 7.37 -16.28
N VAL A 55 -13.66 6.77 -16.29
CA VAL A 55 -14.72 7.06 -17.25
C VAL A 55 -15.83 7.90 -16.60
N LEU A 56 -16.41 7.40 -15.49
CA LEU A 56 -17.46 8.10 -14.77
C LEU A 56 -17.47 7.70 -13.28
N PHE A 57 -17.98 8.59 -12.46
CA PHE A 57 -18.39 8.31 -11.08
C PHE A 57 -19.88 8.59 -10.92
N HIS A 58 -20.60 7.63 -10.33
CA HIS A 58 -22.03 7.76 -10.01
C HIS A 58 -22.21 7.70 -8.48
N ALA A 59 -22.64 8.82 -7.91
CA ALA A 59 -22.76 8.97 -6.45
C ALA A 59 -24.09 8.40 -5.90
N GLY A 60 -25.08 8.17 -6.75
CA GLY A 60 -26.40 7.70 -6.36
C GLY A 60 -26.51 6.18 -6.22
N GLY A 61 -27.61 5.74 -5.63
CA GLY A 61 -28.00 4.32 -5.57
C GLY A 61 -29.05 3.92 -6.60
N ASP A 62 -29.48 4.83 -7.46
CA ASP A 62 -30.60 4.68 -8.38
C ASP A 62 -30.33 3.77 -9.57
N VAL A 63 -29.06 3.50 -9.91
CA VAL A 63 -28.67 2.65 -11.05
C VAL A 63 -28.44 1.19 -10.62
N ILE A 64 -27.54 0.97 -9.64
CA ILE A 64 -27.17 -0.39 -9.21
C ILE A 64 -27.30 -0.58 -7.68
N GLY A 65 -28.06 0.27 -7.01
CA GLY A 65 -28.33 0.19 -5.58
C GLY A 65 -27.22 0.78 -4.68
N THR A 66 -26.12 1.26 -5.24
CA THR A 66 -24.95 1.79 -4.50
C THR A 66 -24.12 2.69 -5.39
N PRO A 67 -23.35 3.65 -4.82
CA PRO A 67 -22.36 4.39 -5.56
C PRO A 67 -21.31 3.49 -6.24
N PHE A 68 -20.89 3.86 -7.43
CA PHE A 68 -19.88 3.14 -8.21
C PHE A 68 -19.07 4.07 -9.11
N TYR A 69 -17.96 3.57 -9.61
CA TYR A 69 -17.26 4.21 -10.71
C TYR A 69 -16.83 3.20 -11.77
N LEU A 70 -16.59 3.72 -12.96
CA LEU A 70 -16.08 2.99 -14.12
C LEU A 70 -14.72 3.53 -14.50
N MET A 71 -13.82 2.62 -14.84
CA MET A 71 -12.52 2.92 -15.45
C MET A 71 -12.27 1.99 -16.62
N GLU A 72 -11.36 2.36 -17.52
CA GLU A 72 -10.91 1.49 -18.61
C GLU A 72 -10.22 0.26 -18.03
N ARG A 73 -10.44 -0.90 -18.66
CA ARG A 73 -9.68 -2.10 -18.37
C ARG A 73 -8.33 -2.03 -19.05
N VAL A 74 -7.29 -1.83 -18.27
CA VAL A 74 -5.91 -1.90 -18.76
C VAL A 74 -5.46 -3.35 -18.80
N GLU A 75 -4.88 -3.78 -19.92
CA GLU A 75 -4.32 -5.13 -20.06
C GLU A 75 -2.91 -5.18 -19.47
N GLY A 76 -2.63 -6.25 -18.73
CA GLY A 76 -1.31 -6.41 -18.09
C GLY A 76 -1.21 -7.63 -17.18
N ARG A 77 -0.04 -7.77 -16.52
CA ARG A 77 0.27 -8.85 -15.58
C ARG A 77 0.26 -8.30 -14.15
N VAL A 78 -0.42 -8.97 -13.25
CA VAL A 78 -0.35 -8.74 -11.80
C VAL A 78 0.42 -9.88 -11.16
N PHE A 79 1.35 -9.56 -10.27
CA PHE A 79 2.14 -10.55 -9.54
C PHE A 79 1.72 -10.57 -8.07
N THR A 80 1.37 -11.72 -7.57
CA THR A 80 0.94 -11.94 -6.18
C THR A 80 2.01 -12.57 -5.32
N ASP A 81 3.02 -13.20 -5.94
CA ASP A 81 4.19 -13.80 -5.27
C ASP A 81 5.41 -12.91 -5.52
N ASN A 82 5.97 -12.37 -4.44
CA ASN A 82 7.12 -11.48 -4.49
C ASN A 82 8.41 -12.17 -4.97
N SER A 83 8.49 -13.51 -4.95
CA SER A 83 9.63 -14.25 -5.52
C SER A 83 9.61 -14.30 -7.05
N LEU A 84 8.47 -13.93 -7.68
CA LEU A 84 8.25 -13.93 -9.13
C LEU A 84 8.61 -15.30 -9.76
N PRO A 85 7.96 -16.40 -9.34
CA PRO A 85 8.31 -17.73 -9.82
C PRO A 85 8.18 -17.86 -11.34
N GLY A 86 9.05 -18.67 -11.95
CA GLY A 86 9.03 -18.91 -13.39
C GLY A 86 9.68 -17.83 -14.25
N MET A 87 10.14 -16.72 -13.67
CA MET A 87 10.80 -15.65 -14.42
C MET A 87 12.32 -15.79 -14.47
N ALA A 88 12.92 -15.26 -15.51
CA ALA A 88 14.39 -15.15 -15.59
C ALA A 88 14.92 -14.12 -14.57
N PRO A 89 16.14 -14.31 -14.01
CA PRO A 89 16.73 -13.38 -13.06
C PRO A 89 16.75 -11.91 -13.54
N ALA A 90 17.11 -11.69 -14.80
CA ALA A 90 17.13 -10.34 -15.38
C ALA A 90 15.73 -9.69 -15.44
N GLU A 91 14.68 -10.47 -15.70
CA GLU A 91 13.30 -9.97 -15.71
C GLU A 91 12.82 -9.64 -14.29
N ARG A 92 13.11 -10.50 -13.29
CA ARG A 92 12.81 -10.18 -11.88
C ARG A 92 13.43 -8.86 -11.45
N ARG A 93 14.73 -8.70 -11.75
CA ARG A 93 15.43 -7.45 -11.47
C ARG A 93 14.75 -6.24 -12.11
N ALA A 94 14.43 -6.34 -13.39
CA ALA A 94 13.79 -5.25 -14.11
C ALA A 94 12.40 -4.89 -13.55
N ILE A 95 11.61 -5.88 -13.11
CA ILE A 95 10.30 -5.67 -12.46
C ILE A 95 10.47 -4.91 -11.13
N TYR A 96 11.42 -5.31 -10.27
CA TYR A 96 11.67 -4.62 -9.01
C TYR A 96 12.15 -3.18 -9.22
N LEU A 97 13.06 -2.95 -10.17
CA LEU A 97 13.52 -1.60 -10.48
C LEU A 97 12.42 -0.73 -11.08
N ALA A 98 11.55 -1.28 -11.94
CA ALA A 98 10.38 -0.57 -12.46
C ALA A 98 9.37 -0.21 -11.35
N MET A 99 9.23 -1.04 -10.33
CA MET A 99 8.43 -0.71 -9.13
C MET A 99 9.04 0.50 -8.39
N ALA A 100 10.35 0.53 -8.19
CA ALA A 100 11.03 1.67 -7.56
C ALA A 100 10.92 2.95 -8.40
N ASP A 101 11.07 2.84 -9.73
CA ASP A 101 10.89 3.97 -10.65
C ASP A 101 9.47 4.55 -10.56
N THR A 102 8.46 3.68 -10.54
CA THR A 102 7.05 4.08 -10.44
C THR A 102 6.76 4.78 -9.11
N LEU A 103 7.33 4.28 -7.99
CA LEU A 103 7.22 4.93 -6.69
C LEU A 103 7.89 6.32 -6.67
N ALA A 104 9.04 6.46 -7.32
CA ALA A 104 9.72 7.75 -7.45
C ALA A 104 8.88 8.75 -8.27
N VAL A 105 8.26 8.30 -9.36
CA VAL A 105 7.35 9.11 -10.18
C VAL A 105 6.13 9.54 -9.37
N LEU A 106 5.53 8.65 -8.57
CA LEU A 106 4.42 8.99 -7.67
C LEU A 106 4.79 10.13 -6.71
N HIS A 107 5.94 10.01 -6.05
CA HIS A 107 6.37 11.00 -5.05
C HIS A 107 6.85 12.32 -5.67
N ALA A 108 7.09 12.36 -6.98
CA ALA A 108 7.40 13.58 -7.73
C ALA A 108 6.17 14.32 -8.27
N VAL A 109 4.97 13.75 -8.11
CA VAL A 109 3.72 14.41 -8.55
C VAL A 109 3.52 15.73 -7.81
N ASP A 110 3.36 16.83 -8.56
CA ASP A 110 2.88 18.09 -7.99
C ASP A 110 1.37 17.94 -7.68
N TRP A 111 1.09 17.48 -6.49
CA TRP A 111 -0.27 17.26 -6.02
C TRP A 111 -1.12 18.54 -5.95
N ARG A 112 -0.48 19.73 -5.85
CA ARG A 112 -1.18 21.02 -5.89
C ARG A 112 -1.62 21.34 -7.31
N ALA A 113 -0.71 21.24 -8.27
CA ALA A 113 -1.02 21.43 -9.69
C ALA A 113 -2.03 20.39 -10.20
N ALA A 114 -1.99 19.17 -9.68
CA ALA A 114 -2.96 18.11 -9.98
C ALA A 114 -4.35 18.31 -9.32
N GLY A 115 -4.58 19.40 -8.56
CA GLY A 115 -5.88 19.68 -7.94
C GLY A 115 -6.19 18.84 -6.71
N LEU A 116 -5.16 18.35 -6.00
CA LEU A 116 -5.28 17.50 -4.81
C LEU A 116 -4.95 18.24 -3.50
N ALA A 117 -5.01 19.60 -3.49
CA ALA A 117 -4.63 20.40 -2.32
C ALA A 117 -5.47 20.10 -1.06
N ASP A 118 -6.71 19.68 -1.21
CA ASP A 118 -7.64 19.29 -0.15
C ASP A 118 -7.81 17.76 -0.01
N PHE A 119 -6.99 16.95 -0.73
CA PHE A 119 -7.09 15.49 -0.72
C PHE A 119 -6.63 14.86 0.61
N GLY A 120 -5.86 15.59 1.38
CA GLY A 120 -5.37 15.22 2.70
C GLY A 120 -4.88 16.46 3.45
N ARG A 121 -4.33 16.25 4.64
CA ARG A 121 -3.77 17.33 5.46
C ARG A 121 -2.24 17.32 5.36
N PRO A 122 -1.59 18.33 4.79
CA PRO A 122 -0.14 18.46 4.77
C PRO A 122 0.47 18.55 6.18
N GLY A 123 1.72 18.13 6.32
CA GLY A 123 2.51 18.18 7.55
C GLY A 123 2.02 17.24 8.66
N GLY A 124 2.88 16.94 9.62
CA GLY A 124 2.56 16.14 10.81
C GLY A 124 1.98 14.74 10.51
N TYR A 125 2.35 14.12 9.39
CA TYR A 125 1.77 12.85 8.94
C TYR A 125 1.96 11.74 9.96
N PHE A 126 3.19 11.48 10.40
CA PHE A 126 3.48 10.39 11.33
C PHE A 126 2.78 10.57 12.69
N HIS A 127 2.73 11.79 13.22
CA HIS A 127 2.02 12.06 14.48
C HIS A 127 0.52 11.73 14.39
N ARG A 128 -0.12 12.06 13.25
CA ARG A 128 -1.54 11.73 13.05
C ARG A 128 -1.76 10.23 12.88
N GLN A 129 -0.89 9.57 12.12
CA GLN A 129 -0.99 8.14 11.88
C GLN A 129 -0.74 7.33 13.16
N LEU A 130 0.26 7.70 13.97
CA LEU A 130 0.52 7.03 15.25
C LEU A 130 -0.68 7.10 16.18
N ARG A 131 -1.30 8.28 16.33
CA ARG A 131 -2.54 8.41 17.14
C ARG A 131 -3.67 7.53 16.59
N ARG A 132 -3.86 7.50 15.26
CA ARG A 132 -4.88 6.65 14.62
C ARG A 132 -4.62 5.18 14.87
N TRP A 133 -3.39 4.72 14.71
CA TRP A 133 -3.04 3.30 14.88
C TRP A 133 -3.06 2.86 16.35
N GLN A 134 -2.70 3.73 17.26
CA GLN A 134 -2.87 3.48 18.70
C GLN A 134 -4.36 3.29 19.04
N GLN A 135 -5.22 4.19 18.60
CA GLN A 135 -6.68 4.05 18.80
C GLN A 135 -7.21 2.76 18.15
N GLN A 136 -6.75 2.44 16.93
CA GLN A 136 -7.15 1.22 16.26
C GLN A 136 -6.72 -0.02 17.05
N TRP A 137 -5.52 -0.04 17.60
CA TRP A 137 -5.03 -1.11 18.47
C TRP A 137 -5.90 -1.27 19.71
N GLU A 138 -6.19 -0.19 20.42
CA GLU A 138 -7.04 -0.20 21.62
C GLU A 138 -8.44 -0.78 21.34
N LEU A 139 -9.00 -0.50 20.16
CA LEU A 139 -10.33 -0.99 19.74
C LEU A 139 -10.33 -2.44 19.22
N SER A 140 -9.22 -2.91 18.68
CA SER A 140 -9.15 -4.20 17.99
C SER A 140 -8.41 -5.30 18.74
N ARG A 141 -7.64 -4.96 19.80
CA ARG A 141 -6.89 -5.96 20.57
C ARG A 141 -7.80 -7.02 21.18
N THR A 142 -7.44 -8.28 21.01
CA THR A 142 -8.13 -9.43 21.61
C THR A 142 -7.38 -10.02 22.79
N GLY A 143 -6.14 -9.59 23.01
CA GLY A 143 -5.25 -10.03 24.06
C GLY A 143 -4.05 -9.09 24.22
N GLU A 144 -3.03 -9.53 24.93
CA GLU A 144 -1.78 -8.82 25.08
C GLU A 144 -0.86 -9.10 23.90
N ASN A 145 -0.26 -8.05 23.33
CA ASN A 145 0.80 -8.14 22.35
C ASN A 145 1.90 -7.14 22.76
N ALA A 146 2.80 -7.59 23.61
CA ALA A 146 3.87 -6.76 24.17
C ALA A 146 4.73 -6.09 23.08
N ALA A 147 4.91 -6.73 21.93
CA ALA A 147 5.69 -6.16 20.84
C ALA A 147 4.98 -4.94 20.19
N ILE A 148 3.66 -4.99 20.01
CA ILE A 148 2.90 -3.81 19.54
C ILE A 148 2.94 -2.71 20.58
N ASP A 149 2.74 -3.03 21.86
CA ASP A 149 2.74 -2.05 22.95
C ASP A 149 4.11 -1.36 23.08
N GLU A 150 5.22 -2.10 22.92
CA GLU A 150 6.58 -1.55 22.92
C GLU A 150 6.83 -0.63 21.73
N LEU A 151 6.40 -1.02 20.51
CA LEU A 151 6.49 -0.18 19.31
C LEU A 151 5.68 1.10 19.48
N LEU A 152 4.46 1.03 20.00
CA LEU A 152 3.61 2.20 20.26
C LEU A 152 4.17 3.12 21.35
N ALA A 153 4.97 2.60 22.28
CA ALA A 153 5.69 3.40 23.27
C ALA A 153 6.96 4.06 22.69
N TRP A 154 7.63 3.40 21.75
CA TRP A 154 8.90 3.86 21.17
C TRP A 154 8.67 4.88 20.03
N LEU A 155 7.78 4.57 19.06
CA LEU A 155 7.57 5.35 17.84
C LEU A 155 7.27 6.84 18.09
N PRO A 156 6.38 7.24 19.03
CA PRO A 156 6.08 8.66 19.25
C PRO A 156 7.29 9.49 19.70
N LYS A 157 8.29 8.84 20.31
CA LYS A 157 9.51 9.49 20.82
C LYS A 157 10.59 9.66 19.75
N HIS A 158 10.43 8.99 18.58
CA HIS A 158 11.44 8.92 17.53
C HIS A 158 10.92 9.40 16.18
N VAL A 159 9.84 10.19 16.16
CA VAL A 159 9.28 10.76 14.93
C VAL A 159 10.34 11.65 14.29
N PRO A 160 10.66 11.44 12.99
CA PRO A 160 11.58 12.30 12.24
C PRO A 160 11.11 13.76 12.22
N GLN A 161 12.06 14.69 12.22
CA GLN A 161 11.78 16.13 12.15
C GLN A 161 11.37 16.60 10.75
N ASP A 162 11.65 15.80 9.73
CA ASP A 162 11.27 16.10 8.36
C ASP A 162 9.75 15.97 8.18
N GLU A 163 9.13 17.00 7.62
CA GLU A 163 7.70 17.10 7.36
C GLU A 163 7.37 17.14 5.86
N GLU A 164 8.19 16.52 5.03
CA GLU A 164 7.91 16.43 3.60
C GLU A 164 6.47 15.91 3.35
N THR A 165 5.81 16.48 2.36
CA THR A 165 4.45 16.09 1.98
C THR A 165 4.39 15.80 0.48
N THR A 166 4.03 14.57 0.14
CA THR A 166 3.75 14.13 -1.23
C THR A 166 2.37 13.49 -1.31
N LEU A 167 1.93 13.15 -2.52
CA LEU A 167 0.87 12.17 -2.67
C LEU A 167 1.44 10.79 -2.33
N THR A 168 0.83 10.10 -1.37
CA THR A 168 1.18 8.73 -0.99
C THR A 168 0.08 7.77 -1.42
N HIS A 169 0.47 6.55 -1.80
CA HIS A 169 -0.45 5.47 -2.14
C HIS A 169 -1.04 4.83 -0.88
N GLY A 170 -0.21 4.61 0.13
CA GLY A 170 -0.59 4.00 1.40
C GLY A 170 -0.64 2.47 1.40
N ASP A 171 -0.62 1.82 0.21
CA ASP A 171 -0.55 0.35 0.03
C ASP A 171 0.27 -0.01 -1.23
N PHE A 172 1.41 0.68 -1.45
CA PHE A 172 2.23 0.49 -2.63
C PHE A 172 3.03 -0.81 -2.54
N LYS A 173 2.62 -1.81 -3.30
CA LYS A 173 3.22 -3.15 -3.31
C LYS A 173 3.02 -3.82 -4.66
N LEU A 174 3.77 -4.89 -4.92
CA LEU A 174 3.84 -5.55 -6.21
C LEU A 174 2.47 -5.94 -6.79
N ASN A 175 1.56 -6.47 -5.96
CA ASN A 175 0.24 -6.91 -6.40
C ASN A 175 -0.78 -5.77 -6.66
N ASN A 176 -0.42 -4.53 -6.35
CA ASN A 176 -1.18 -3.32 -6.71
C ASN A 176 -0.62 -2.62 -7.95
N LEU A 177 0.34 -3.26 -8.65
CA LEU A 177 0.94 -2.78 -9.89
C LEU A 177 0.56 -3.69 -11.04
N LEU A 178 0.09 -3.09 -12.12
CA LEU A 178 -0.17 -3.78 -13.38
C LEU A 178 1.03 -3.56 -14.31
N PHE A 179 1.71 -4.62 -14.64
CA PHE A 179 2.86 -4.58 -15.55
C PHE A 179 2.40 -4.86 -16.99
N HIS A 180 3.14 -4.31 -17.94
CA HIS A 180 2.90 -4.57 -19.37
C HIS A 180 2.88 -6.10 -19.65
N PRO A 181 2.05 -6.59 -20.61
CA PRO A 181 1.92 -8.02 -20.87
C PRO A 181 3.23 -8.76 -21.13
N THR A 182 4.22 -8.10 -21.74
CA THR A 182 5.49 -8.73 -22.17
C THR A 182 6.74 -7.96 -21.73
N GLN A 183 6.62 -6.75 -21.18
CA GLN A 183 7.75 -5.91 -20.80
C GLN A 183 7.73 -5.63 -19.29
N PRO A 184 8.90 -5.39 -18.66
CA PRO A 184 8.99 -5.19 -17.22
C PRO A 184 8.77 -3.72 -16.81
N HIS A 185 7.73 -3.04 -17.34
CA HIS A 185 7.34 -1.71 -16.90
C HIS A 185 5.89 -1.68 -16.41
N VAL A 186 5.59 -0.79 -15.48
CA VAL A 186 4.26 -0.60 -14.92
C VAL A 186 3.40 0.17 -15.92
N VAL A 187 2.21 -0.34 -16.19
CA VAL A 187 1.20 0.29 -17.07
C VAL A 187 0.00 0.86 -16.29
N ALA A 188 -0.18 0.44 -15.03
CA ALA A 188 -1.14 1.07 -14.14
C ALA A 188 -0.81 0.80 -12.67
N VAL A 189 -0.98 1.81 -11.82
CA VAL A 189 -1.02 1.69 -10.37
C VAL A 189 -2.48 1.57 -9.94
N LEU A 190 -2.80 0.54 -9.15
CA LEU A 190 -4.15 0.15 -8.76
C LEU A 190 -4.36 0.34 -7.26
N ASP A 191 -5.62 0.35 -6.82
CA ASP A 191 -6.05 0.30 -5.42
C ASP A 191 -5.66 1.52 -4.58
N TRP A 192 -6.20 2.67 -4.96
CA TRP A 192 -5.94 3.98 -4.36
C TRP A 192 -6.74 4.29 -3.09
N GLU A 193 -7.43 3.31 -2.51
CA GLU A 193 -8.35 3.54 -1.38
C GLU A 193 -7.68 4.13 -0.13
N LEU A 194 -6.38 3.84 0.08
CA LEU A 194 -5.58 4.33 1.22
C LEU A 194 -4.75 5.58 0.89
N SER A 195 -4.86 6.08 -0.33
CA SER A 195 -4.08 7.24 -0.78
C SER A 195 -4.42 8.52 -0.01
N THR A 196 -3.41 9.35 0.21
CA THR A 196 -3.55 10.63 0.93
C THR A 196 -2.34 11.53 0.68
N LEU A 197 -2.41 12.77 1.17
CA LEU A 197 -1.21 13.57 1.35
C LEU A 197 -0.47 13.08 2.59
N GLY A 198 0.75 12.58 2.38
CA GLY A 198 1.54 11.92 3.41
C GLY A 198 3.05 12.09 3.21
N HIS A 199 3.82 11.40 4.03
CA HIS A 199 5.27 11.42 3.95
C HIS A 199 5.76 10.32 2.99
N PRO A 200 6.62 10.61 2.00
CA PRO A 200 7.04 9.62 0.99
C PRO A 200 7.72 8.39 1.60
N LEU A 201 8.49 8.57 2.68
CA LEU A 201 9.18 7.46 3.33
C LEU A 201 8.23 6.47 4.04
N ALA A 202 6.96 6.84 4.25
CA ALA A 202 5.94 5.90 4.72
C ALA A 202 5.61 4.85 3.64
N ASP A 203 5.49 5.27 2.37
CA ASP A 203 5.29 4.33 1.25
C ASP A 203 6.56 3.54 0.96
N VAL A 204 7.73 4.17 1.02
CA VAL A 204 9.03 3.48 0.81
C VAL A 204 9.20 2.36 1.82
N ALA A 205 9.05 2.67 3.11
CA ALA A 205 9.18 1.68 4.17
C ALA A 205 8.13 0.57 4.06
N PHE A 206 6.88 0.93 3.73
CA PHE A 206 5.81 -0.03 3.50
C PHE A 206 6.14 -0.99 2.35
N ASN A 207 6.62 -0.46 1.23
CA ASN A 207 7.01 -1.24 0.06
C ASN A 207 8.18 -2.18 0.37
N THR A 208 9.15 -1.75 1.16
CA THR A 208 10.35 -2.55 1.50
C THR A 208 10.17 -3.50 2.69
N VAL A 209 9.01 -3.54 3.34
CA VAL A 209 8.67 -4.58 4.34
C VAL A 209 8.90 -5.99 3.78
N THR A 210 8.69 -6.19 2.48
CA THR A 210 8.89 -7.46 1.79
C THR A 210 10.30 -8.05 2.01
N TRP A 211 11.37 -7.23 2.05
CA TRP A 211 12.74 -7.70 2.34
C TRP A 211 12.98 -8.04 3.80
N ARG A 212 12.11 -7.59 4.70
CA ARG A 212 12.24 -7.74 6.15
C ARG A 212 11.39 -8.85 6.73
N THR A 213 10.49 -9.41 5.94
CA THR A 213 9.57 -10.48 6.31
C THR A 213 9.89 -11.78 5.58
N LEU A 214 9.60 -12.91 6.22
CA LEU A 214 9.77 -14.24 5.63
C LEU A 214 8.62 -14.56 4.65
N PRO A 215 8.77 -15.50 3.71
CA PRO A 215 7.71 -15.89 2.79
C PRO A 215 6.36 -16.22 3.47
N GLN A 216 6.41 -16.89 4.60
CA GLN A 216 5.23 -17.22 5.41
C GLN A 216 4.70 -16.03 6.25
N GLU A 217 5.45 -14.93 6.34
CA GLU A 217 5.07 -13.70 7.00
C GLU A 217 4.56 -12.69 5.96
N PHE A 218 3.41 -12.97 5.38
CA PHE A 218 2.77 -12.10 4.38
C PHE A 218 3.54 -11.96 3.05
N GLY A 219 4.09 -13.06 2.55
CA GLY A 219 4.73 -13.11 1.24
C GLY A 219 6.06 -12.36 1.16
N GLY A 220 6.80 -12.28 2.25
CA GLY A 220 8.14 -11.68 2.27
C GLY A 220 9.16 -12.47 1.45
N ILE A 221 10.33 -11.88 1.26
CA ILE A 221 11.46 -12.50 0.53
C ILE A 221 12.71 -12.63 1.39
N ARG A 222 12.64 -12.30 2.67
CA ARG A 222 13.74 -12.49 3.62
C ARG A 222 14.13 -13.96 3.69
N GLY A 223 15.43 -14.24 3.60
CA GLY A 223 15.96 -15.59 3.66
C GLY A 223 16.00 -16.34 2.32
N LEU A 224 15.43 -15.77 1.25
CA LEU A 224 15.63 -16.29 -0.10
C LEU A 224 17.02 -15.93 -0.62
N ASP A 225 17.55 -16.72 -1.54
CA ASP A 225 18.78 -16.39 -2.28
C ASP A 225 18.45 -15.35 -3.37
N LEU A 226 18.43 -14.07 -2.96
CA LEU A 226 18.05 -12.96 -3.84
C LEU A 226 19.01 -12.83 -5.03
N ALA A 227 20.29 -13.11 -4.82
CA ALA A 227 21.30 -13.06 -5.89
C ALA A 227 21.04 -14.11 -6.97
N ALA A 228 20.78 -15.36 -6.58
CA ALA A 228 20.42 -16.41 -7.53
C ALA A 228 19.08 -16.15 -8.21
N LEU A 229 18.13 -15.54 -7.51
CA LEU A 229 16.84 -15.14 -8.08
C LEU A 229 16.95 -13.92 -9.01
N GLY A 230 18.01 -13.12 -8.89
CA GLY A 230 18.16 -11.84 -9.60
C GLY A 230 17.30 -10.73 -9.03
N ILE A 231 16.79 -10.88 -7.82
CA ILE A 231 16.05 -9.83 -7.11
C ILE A 231 17.08 -8.89 -6.46
N PRO A 232 16.98 -7.55 -6.63
CA PRO A 232 17.87 -6.63 -5.95
C PRO A 232 17.74 -6.79 -4.42
N ASP A 233 18.82 -6.69 -3.68
CA ASP A 233 18.72 -6.58 -2.23
C ASP A 233 18.07 -5.24 -1.82
N GLU A 234 17.68 -5.12 -0.55
CA GLU A 234 16.98 -3.93 -0.05
C GLU A 234 17.81 -2.65 -0.26
N GLN A 235 19.12 -2.73 -0.03
CA GLN A 235 20.01 -1.58 -0.17
C GLN A 235 20.10 -1.11 -1.63
N GLU A 236 20.25 -2.04 -2.56
CA GLU A 236 20.27 -1.76 -3.99
C GLU A 236 18.95 -1.16 -4.48
N TYR A 237 17.82 -1.74 -4.06
CA TYR A 237 16.49 -1.24 -4.36
C TYR A 237 16.29 0.19 -3.86
N LEU A 238 16.60 0.46 -2.59
CA LEU A 238 16.50 1.77 -1.98
C LEU A 238 17.45 2.78 -2.65
N ALA A 239 18.69 2.41 -2.93
CA ALA A 239 19.63 3.27 -3.63
C ALA A 239 19.12 3.65 -5.03
N HIS A 240 18.46 2.73 -5.74
CA HIS A 240 17.82 3.04 -7.02
C HIS A 240 16.66 4.04 -6.84
N TYR A 241 15.75 3.80 -5.91
CA TYR A 241 14.67 4.73 -5.60
C TYR A 241 15.19 6.13 -5.24
N TYR A 242 16.18 6.23 -4.35
CA TYR A 242 16.74 7.53 -3.92
C TYR A 242 17.36 8.30 -5.07
N ARG A 243 18.10 7.65 -5.95
CA ARG A 243 18.64 8.29 -7.16
C ARG A 243 17.52 8.79 -8.08
N ARG A 244 16.48 7.99 -8.29
CA ARG A 244 15.35 8.32 -9.19
C ARG A 244 14.47 9.45 -8.65
N SER A 245 14.29 9.50 -7.34
CA SER A 245 13.49 10.52 -6.66
C SER A 245 14.28 11.78 -6.26
N GLY A 246 15.61 11.81 -6.50
CA GLY A 246 16.47 12.93 -6.12
C GLY A 246 16.77 13.03 -4.62
N ARG A 247 16.43 12.02 -3.82
CA ARG A 247 16.67 11.96 -2.36
C ARG A 247 18.08 11.44 -2.08
N THR A 248 19.07 12.28 -2.34
CA THR A 248 20.48 11.91 -2.14
C THR A 248 21.03 12.28 -0.77
N ASP A 249 20.35 13.17 -0.04
CA ASP A 249 20.71 13.52 1.33
C ASP A 249 20.30 12.38 2.29
N PRO A 250 21.20 11.89 3.18
CA PRO A 250 20.87 10.88 4.19
C PRO A 250 19.67 11.25 5.08
N GLY A 251 19.43 12.54 5.35
CA GLY A 251 18.26 13.00 6.10
C GLY A 251 16.92 12.76 5.39
N GLN A 252 16.95 12.54 4.08
CA GLN A 252 15.79 12.24 3.24
C GLN A 252 15.61 10.73 2.97
N GLN A 253 16.30 9.87 3.71
CA GLN A 253 16.27 8.42 3.55
C GLN A 253 15.54 7.73 4.70
N ALA A 254 15.03 6.53 4.42
CA ALA A 254 14.33 5.76 5.42
C ALA A 254 15.27 5.34 6.58
N THR A 255 14.75 5.42 7.78
CA THR A 255 15.46 5.08 9.04
C THR A 255 14.71 3.94 9.75
N PRO A 256 15.27 3.33 10.80
CA PRO A 256 14.57 2.33 11.62
C PRO A 256 13.15 2.72 12.02
N PHE A 257 12.90 4.00 12.29
CA PHE A 257 11.55 4.51 12.57
C PHE A 257 10.53 4.15 11.49
N HIS A 258 10.87 4.35 10.22
CA HIS A 258 9.94 4.17 9.11
C HIS A 258 9.54 2.70 8.94
N TRP A 259 10.50 1.77 9.05
CA TRP A 259 10.19 0.34 8.99
C TRP A 259 9.42 -0.15 10.21
N ALA A 260 9.80 0.30 11.41
CA ALA A 260 9.06 -0.02 12.62
C ALA A 260 7.60 0.48 12.54
N PHE A 261 7.40 1.70 12.01
CA PHE A 261 6.08 2.25 11.76
C PHE A 261 5.26 1.41 10.76
N ALA A 262 5.86 1.02 9.63
CA ALA A 262 5.19 0.20 8.61
C ALA A 262 4.81 -1.18 9.16
N LEU A 263 5.72 -1.84 9.89
CA LEU A 263 5.52 -3.16 10.48
C LEU A 263 4.49 -3.13 11.62
N MET A 264 4.54 -2.10 12.49
CA MET A 264 3.52 -1.89 13.52
C MET A 264 2.14 -1.69 12.90
N ARG A 265 2.02 -0.89 11.85
CA ARG A 265 0.76 -0.70 11.13
C ARG A 265 0.20 -2.01 10.61
N TRP A 266 1.02 -2.86 9.97
CA TRP A 266 0.62 -4.18 9.52
C TRP A 266 0.19 -5.07 10.67
N ALA A 267 0.96 -5.10 11.77
CA ALA A 267 0.63 -5.90 12.95
C ALA A 267 -0.76 -5.54 13.48
N VAL A 268 -1.08 -4.25 13.62
CA VAL A 268 -2.39 -3.78 14.09
C VAL A 268 -3.52 -4.15 13.10
N ILE A 269 -3.25 -4.12 11.79
CA ILE A 269 -4.23 -4.53 10.78
C ILE A 269 -4.57 -6.02 10.93
N PHE A 270 -3.58 -6.89 11.06
CA PHE A 270 -3.79 -8.33 11.19
C PHE A 270 -4.49 -8.70 12.51
N GLU A 271 -4.12 -8.07 13.61
CA GLU A 271 -4.83 -8.21 14.89
C GLU A 271 -6.31 -7.79 14.76
N GLY A 272 -6.57 -6.70 14.03
CA GLY A 272 -7.95 -6.26 13.74
C GLY A 272 -8.74 -7.26 12.88
N ILE A 273 -8.10 -7.95 11.94
CA ILE A 273 -8.74 -9.02 11.14
C ILE A 273 -9.06 -10.21 12.03
N ALA A 274 -8.11 -10.67 12.84
CA ALA A 274 -8.29 -11.75 13.79
C ALA A 274 -9.41 -11.45 14.80
N ALA A 275 -9.48 -10.21 15.31
CA ALA A 275 -10.52 -9.76 16.21
C ALA A 275 -11.93 -9.83 15.60
N ARG A 276 -12.07 -9.43 14.33
CA ARG A 276 -13.36 -9.52 13.62
C ARG A 276 -13.77 -10.97 13.38
N ALA A 277 -12.83 -11.82 13.00
CA ALA A 277 -13.10 -13.24 12.81
C ALA A 277 -13.54 -13.92 14.12
N ALA A 278 -12.87 -13.64 15.23
CA ALA A 278 -13.24 -14.16 16.55
C ALA A 278 -14.65 -13.74 17.02
N ARG A 279 -15.14 -12.58 16.55
CA ARG A 279 -16.51 -12.08 16.83
C ARG A 279 -17.57 -12.60 15.85
N GLY A 280 -17.22 -13.51 14.92
CA GLY A 280 -18.13 -14.06 13.92
C GLY A 280 -18.48 -13.11 12.77
N ASN A 281 -17.80 -11.97 12.67
CA ASN A 281 -18.06 -10.91 11.69
C ASN A 281 -17.17 -10.99 10.44
N ALA A 282 -16.43 -12.09 10.26
CA ALA A 282 -15.60 -12.32 9.07
C ALA A 282 -15.62 -13.79 8.70
N VAL A 283 -15.73 -14.07 7.40
CA VAL A 283 -15.51 -15.40 6.81
C VAL A 283 -14.00 -15.61 6.75
N ALA A 284 -13.40 -16.02 7.86
CA ALA A 284 -11.99 -16.43 7.86
C ALA A 284 -11.90 -17.77 8.58
N GLU A 285 -11.77 -18.84 7.80
CA GLU A 285 -11.38 -20.17 8.31
C GLU A 285 -9.99 -20.11 8.98
N ASP A 286 -9.20 -19.04 8.75
CA ASP A 286 -7.79 -18.90 9.13
C ASP A 286 -7.54 -17.79 10.16
N ALA A 287 -8.50 -17.42 11.02
CA ALA A 287 -8.36 -16.31 11.97
C ALA A 287 -7.15 -16.43 12.91
N ALA A 288 -6.80 -17.65 13.31
CA ALA A 288 -5.63 -17.91 14.17
C ALA A 288 -4.31 -17.69 13.43
N GLU A 289 -4.22 -18.09 12.16
CA GLU A 289 -3.04 -17.86 11.32
C GLU A 289 -2.83 -16.37 11.05
N VAL A 290 -3.92 -15.66 10.75
CA VAL A 290 -3.90 -14.21 10.55
C VAL A 290 -3.47 -13.47 11.82
N GLY A 291 -3.93 -13.90 13.01
CA GLY A 291 -3.49 -13.34 14.30
C GLY A 291 -2.00 -13.60 14.56
N ALA A 292 -1.49 -14.78 14.21
CA ALA A 292 -0.07 -15.10 14.34
C ALA A 292 0.82 -14.18 13.48
N LEU A 293 0.34 -13.73 12.31
CA LEU A 293 1.03 -12.74 11.48
C LEU A 293 1.19 -11.40 12.20
N GLY A 294 0.18 -10.93 12.95
CA GLY A 294 0.27 -9.70 13.73
C GLY A 294 1.43 -9.74 14.73
N VAL A 295 1.57 -10.86 15.45
CA VAL A 295 2.70 -11.06 16.39
C VAL A 295 4.05 -11.10 15.66
N ALA A 296 4.15 -11.83 14.55
CA ALA A 296 5.39 -11.94 13.79
C ALA A 296 5.83 -10.56 13.26
N LEU A 297 4.94 -9.79 12.67
CA LEU A 297 5.24 -8.47 12.11
C LEU A 297 5.62 -7.44 13.19
N ALA A 298 4.97 -7.48 14.37
CA ALA A 298 5.37 -6.65 15.49
C ALA A 298 6.80 -6.95 15.94
N ARG A 299 7.19 -8.23 16.02
CA ARG A 299 8.58 -8.64 16.33
C ARG A 299 9.58 -8.13 15.28
N ARG A 300 9.22 -8.19 13.98
CA ARG A 300 10.05 -7.59 12.91
C ARG A 300 10.21 -6.07 13.09
N GLY A 301 9.18 -5.39 13.59
CA GLY A 301 9.25 -3.98 13.95
C GLY A 301 10.25 -3.70 15.06
N LEU A 302 10.29 -4.53 16.11
CA LEU A 302 11.28 -4.44 17.18
C LEU A 302 12.70 -4.74 16.67
N GLU A 303 12.89 -5.75 15.82
CA GLU A 303 14.17 -6.00 15.17
C GLU A 303 14.68 -4.77 14.41
N ALA A 304 13.80 -4.04 13.73
CA ALA A 304 14.17 -2.85 12.95
C ALA A 304 14.70 -1.70 13.82
N ILE A 305 14.28 -1.58 15.08
CA ILE A 305 14.74 -0.52 16.00
C ILE A 305 15.91 -0.96 16.89
N SER A 306 16.25 -2.25 16.89
CA SER A 306 17.34 -2.82 17.68
C SER A 306 18.62 -3.01 16.86
N ALA A 307 18.56 -2.85 15.54
CA ALA A 307 19.67 -2.97 14.59
C ALA A 307 20.38 -1.62 14.42
#